data_49fffb9ad93349f0ca577a6198d93290
#
_entry.id   49fffb9ad93349f0ca577a6198d93290
#
_cell.length_a   1.000
_cell.length_b   1.000
_cell.length_c   1.000
_cell.angle_alpha   90.00
_cell.angle_beta   90.00
_cell.angle_gamma   90.00
#
_symmetry.space_group_name_H-M   'P 1'
#
loop_
_entity.id
_entity.type
_entity.pdbx_description
1 polymer ?
#
loop_
_entity_poly.entity_id
_entity_poly.type
_entity_poly.pdbx_seq_one_letter_code
_entity_poly.pdbx_strand_id
1 'polypeptide(L)'
;YKRQRHCIQVLHPHLNKSQEKCIIENTSIRLGFLNVKSIGKEVANAIVLTRDISGYFNSIEEFMEKTKLLRIPLDNLADAGVFDSLKQNRRSVRWEIGLRYHAATIQSSLPLPTSQDMIDLNPTPDMELSIQEYQALGLNPSKHIMANVRDNLSSGITNSEQLISIADGTEVTMAGLVIRRQRPKGKAVFLTLEDEYG
;
A
#
# COMPACT_ATOMS: atom_id res chain seq x y z
N TYR A 1 10.18 11.47 1.18
CA TYR A 1 11.05 12.65 1.34
C TYR A 1 10.51 13.90 0.64
N LYS A 2 10.41 13.95 -0.69
CA LYS A 2 9.90 15.14 -1.41
C LYS A 2 8.44 15.48 -1.07
N ARG A 3 7.60 14.48 -0.87
CA ARG A 3 6.19 14.63 -0.51
C ARG A 3 6.00 15.39 0.80
N GLN A 4 6.73 15.02 1.85
CA GLN A 4 6.64 15.64 3.17
C GLN A 4 7.04 17.11 3.12
N ARG A 5 8.13 17.43 2.39
CA ARG A 5 8.59 18.81 2.20
C ARG A 5 7.58 19.74 1.50
N HIS A 6 6.73 19.19 0.65
CA HIS A 6 5.76 19.96 -0.13
C HIS A 6 4.33 19.80 0.36
N CYS A 7 4.10 19.10 1.48
CA CYS A 7 2.77 18.79 2.03
C CYS A 7 1.82 18.17 0.99
N ILE A 8 2.35 17.42 0.01
CA ILE A 8 1.55 16.77 -1.02
C ILE A 8 1.03 15.45 -0.47
N GLN A 9 -0.29 15.32 -0.41
CA GLN A 9 -0.93 14.07 -0.03
C GLN A 9 -0.84 13.06 -1.17
N VAL A 10 -0.46 11.81 -0.85
CA VAL A 10 -0.53 10.68 -1.78
C VAL A 10 -1.68 9.79 -1.35
N LEU A 11 -2.59 9.53 -2.27
CA LEU A 11 -3.77 8.71 -2.06
C LEU A 11 -3.50 7.28 -2.56
N HIS A 12 -4.03 6.29 -1.85
CA HIS A 12 -3.98 4.89 -2.28
C HIS A 12 -4.56 4.70 -3.68
N PRO A 13 -4.14 3.66 -4.40
CA PRO A 13 -4.85 3.23 -5.59
C PRO A 13 -6.30 2.95 -5.21
N HIS A 14 -7.23 3.28 -6.08
CA HIS A 14 -8.66 3.13 -5.84
C HIS A 14 -9.31 2.42 -7.00
N LEU A 15 -10.12 1.42 -6.71
CA LEU A 15 -10.77 0.55 -7.69
C LEU A 15 -11.41 1.32 -8.86
N ASN A 16 -12.22 2.31 -8.53
CA ASN A 16 -13.02 3.04 -9.51
C ASN A 16 -12.45 4.41 -9.92
N LYS A 17 -11.35 4.90 -9.32
CA LYS A 17 -10.79 6.23 -9.60
C LYS A 17 -9.39 6.18 -10.22
N SER A 18 -8.59 5.19 -9.86
CA SER A 18 -7.22 5.09 -10.37
C SER A 18 -7.19 4.80 -11.86
N GLN A 19 -6.18 5.34 -12.50
CA GLN A 19 -5.83 5.07 -13.89
C GLN A 19 -4.60 4.13 -13.94
N GLU A 20 -4.12 3.83 -15.14
CA GLU A 20 -2.86 3.10 -15.33
C GLU A 20 -1.73 3.76 -14.55
N LYS A 21 -1.54 5.08 -14.73
CA LYS A 21 -0.53 5.92 -14.08
C LYS A 21 -1.13 6.75 -12.96
N CYS A 22 -0.26 7.36 -12.15
CA CYS A 22 -0.69 8.34 -11.15
C CYS A 22 -1.42 9.51 -11.83
N ILE A 23 -2.45 10.01 -11.14
CA ILE A 23 -3.23 11.18 -11.57
C ILE A 23 -3.26 12.21 -10.44
N ILE A 24 -3.48 13.46 -10.81
CA ILE A 24 -3.74 14.53 -9.85
C ILE A 24 -5.25 14.52 -9.55
N GLU A 25 -5.59 14.35 -8.28
CA GLU A 25 -6.95 14.44 -7.76
C GLU A 25 -7.00 15.61 -6.78
N ASN A 26 -7.57 16.74 -7.23
CA ASN A 26 -7.50 18.01 -6.52
C ASN A 26 -6.04 18.46 -6.25
N THR A 27 -5.65 18.53 -4.97
CA THR A 27 -4.27 18.88 -4.54
C THR A 27 -3.43 17.65 -4.17
N SER A 28 -3.94 16.46 -4.42
CA SER A 28 -3.32 15.18 -4.03
C SER A 28 -2.89 14.38 -5.26
N ILE A 29 -1.98 13.44 -5.07
CA ILE A 29 -1.57 12.48 -6.10
C ILE A 29 -2.24 11.15 -5.78
N ARG A 30 -3.13 10.67 -6.65
CA ARG A 30 -3.65 9.31 -6.57
C ARG A 30 -2.72 8.35 -7.30
N LEU A 31 -2.33 7.28 -6.62
CA LEU A 31 -1.51 6.23 -7.22
C LEU A 31 -2.29 5.50 -8.30
N GLY A 32 -1.60 5.24 -9.41
CA GLY A 32 -2.11 4.40 -10.49
C GLY A 32 -1.87 2.91 -10.23
N PHE A 33 -2.51 2.05 -11.01
CA PHE A 33 -2.36 0.59 -10.88
C PHE A 33 -0.93 0.11 -11.14
N LEU A 34 -0.15 0.81 -11.97
CA LEU A 34 1.27 0.49 -12.22
C LEU A 34 2.17 0.65 -10.98
N ASN A 35 1.70 1.32 -9.93
CA ASN A 35 2.42 1.41 -8.67
C ASN A 35 2.22 0.16 -7.80
N VAL A 36 1.26 -0.70 -8.13
CA VAL A 36 1.01 -1.94 -7.41
C VAL A 36 1.93 -3.03 -7.95
N LYS A 37 2.65 -3.68 -7.07
CA LYS A 37 3.55 -4.79 -7.42
C LYS A 37 2.79 -5.89 -8.16
N SER A 38 3.44 -6.52 -9.13
CA SER A 38 2.88 -7.53 -10.03
C SER A 38 1.80 -7.05 -11.00
N ILE A 39 1.44 -5.77 -11.00
CA ILE A 39 0.55 -5.18 -11.99
C ILE A 39 1.40 -4.56 -13.10
N GLY A 40 1.50 -5.25 -14.22
CA GLY A 40 2.11 -4.73 -15.44
C GLY A 40 1.17 -3.82 -16.22
N LYS A 41 1.72 -3.19 -17.26
CA LYS A 41 0.98 -2.24 -18.10
C LYS A 41 -0.28 -2.84 -18.72
N GLU A 42 -0.19 -4.07 -19.20
CA GLU A 42 -1.32 -4.77 -19.84
C GLU A 42 -2.45 -4.99 -18.82
N VAL A 43 -2.12 -5.45 -17.61
CA VAL A 43 -3.10 -5.69 -16.54
C VAL A 43 -3.73 -4.38 -16.08
N ALA A 44 -2.91 -3.34 -15.85
CA ALA A 44 -3.40 -2.03 -15.45
C ALA A 44 -4.37 -1.45 -16.48
N ASN A 45 -4.01 -1.54 -17.77
CA ASN A 45 -4.85 -1.07 -18.86
C ASN A 45 -6.14 -1.91 -18.98
N ALA A 46 -6.06 -3.23 -18.82
CA ALA A 46 -7.23 -4.11 -18.85
C ALA A 46 -8.23 -3.77 -17.72
N ILE A 47 -7.75 -3.48 -16.50
CA ILE A 47 -8.62 -3.04 -15.39
C ILE A 47 -9.36 -1.76 -15.75
N VAL A 48 -8.63 -0.75 -16.27
CA VAL A 48 -9.19 0.55 -16.64
C VAL A 48 -10.21 0.39 -17.76
N LEU A 49 -9.87 -0.33 -18.84
CA LEU A 49 -10.77 -0.56 -19.98
C LEU A 49 -12.02 -1.35 -19.55
N THR A 50 -11.89 -2.37 -18.72
CA THR A 50 -13.03 -3.14 -18.21
C THR A 50 -13.99 -2.24 -17.43
N ARG A 51 -13.46 -1.36 -16.58
CA ARG A 51 -14.25 -0.37 -15.85
C ARG A 51 -14.95 0.61 -16.80
N ASP A 52 -14.23 1.12 -17.80
CA ASP A 52 -14.77 2.13 -18.71
C ASP A 52 -15.89 1.57 -19.61
N ILE A 53 -15.82 0.26 -19.92
CA ILE A 53 -16.86 -0.44 -20.70
C ILE A 53 -18.03 -0.89 -19.82
N SER A 54 -17.75 -1.46 -18.65
CA SER A 54 -18.75 -2.14 -17.81
C SER A 54 -19.32 -1.26 -16.70
N GLY A 55 -18.83 -0.02 -16.54
CA GLY A 55 -19.16 0.84 -15.41
C GLY A 55 -18.32 0.53 -14.16
N TYR A 56 -18.65 1.19 -13.06
CA TYR A 56 -17.95 1.02 -11.79
C TYR A 56 -18.14 -0.40 -11.23
N PHE A 57 -17.08 -0.91 -10.60
CA PHE A 57 -17.15 -2.14 -9.85
C PHE A 57 -17.80 -1.89 -8.48
N ASN A 58 -18.83 -2.66 -8.16
CA ASN A 58 -19.59 -2.52 -6.93
C ASN A 58 -19.27 -3.62 -5.91
N SER A 59 -18.56 -4.66 -6.32
CA SER A 59 -18.12 -5.75 -5.46
C SER A 59 -16.78 -6.34 -5.89
N ILE A 60 -16.13 -7.05 -4.97
CA ILE A 60 -14.90 -7.82 -5.24
C ILE A 60 -15.20 -8.95 -6.23
N GLU A 61 -16.36 -9.58 -6.08
CA GLU A 61 -16.84 -10.65 -6.99
C GLU A 61 -16.92 -10.14 -8.43
N GLU A 62 -17.66 -9.05 -8.65
CA GLU A 62 -17.81 -8.43 -9.96
C GLU A 62 -16.45 -8.07 -10.58
N PHE A 63 -15.53 -7.52 -9.78
CA PHE A 63 -14.18 -7.21 -10.23
C PHE A 63 -13.43 -8.46 -10.68
N MET A 64 -13.45 -9.53 -9.87
CA MET A 64 -12.76 -10.80 -10.19
C MET A 64 -13.33 -11.46 -11.45
N GLU A 65 -14.66 -11.50 -11.58
CA GLU A 65 -15.33 -12.08 -12.74
C GLU A 65 -15.01 -11.36 -14.05
N LYS A 66 -15.01 -10.03 -14.00
CA LYS A 66 -14.77 -9.20 -15.19
C LYS A 66 -13.31 -9.13 -15.60
N THR A 67 -12.38 -9.08 -14.62
CA THR A 67 -10.95 -8.90 -14.90
C THR A 67 -10.20 -10.23 -15.06
N LYS A 68 -10.69 -11.31 -14.46
CA LYS A 68 -10.08 -12.66 -14.47
C LYS A 68 -8.59 -12.67 -14.09
N LEU A 69 -8.21 -11.81 -13.15
CA LEU A 69 -6.84 -11.70 -12.70
C LEU A 69 -6.40 -12.94 -11.93
N LEU A 70 -5.10 -13.22 -11.99
CA LEU A 70 -4.47 -14.28 -11.19
C LEU A 70 -4.43 -13.88 -9.71
N ARG A 71 -4.22 -14.87 -8.84
CA ARG A 71 -4.24 -14.71 -7.39
C ARG A 71 -3.25 -13.66 -6.87
N ILE A 72 -2.00 -13.71 -7.30
CA ILE A 72 -0.94 -12.81 -6.81
C ILE A 72 -1.26 -11.33 -7.11
N PRO A 73 -1.66 -10.92 -8.32
CA PRO A 73 -2.18 -9.58 -8.59
C PRO A 73 -3.33 -9.17 -7.68
N LEU A 74 -4.31 -10.04 -7.45
CA LEU A 74 -5.46 -9.76 -6.60
C LEU A 74 -5.05 -9.50 -5.14
N ASP A 75 -4.16 -10.32 -4.58
CA ASP A 75 -3.64 -10.15 -3.23
C ASP A 75 -2.87 -8.83 -3.10
N ASN A 76 -2.02 -8.47 -4.08
CA ASN A 76 -1.30 -7.20 -4.07
C ASN A 76 -2.22 -5.97 -4.23
N LEU A 77 -3.30 -6.07 -4.99
CA LEU A 77 -4.32 -5.01 -5.07
C LEU A 77 -5.03 -4.83 -3.73
N ALA A 78 -5.33 -5.92 -3.01
CA ALA A 78 -5.92 -5.87 -1.68
C ALA A 78 -4.97 -5.22 -0.66
N ASP A 79 -3.70 -5.66 -0.63
CA ASP A 79 -2.68 -5.12 0.26
C ASP A 79 -2.36 -3.64 -0.04
N ALA A 80 -2.48 -3.22 -1.30
CA ALA A 80 -2.36 -1.82 -1.72
C ALA A 80 -3.57 -0.93 -1.35
N GLY A 81 -4.66 -1.51 -0.85
CA GLY A 81 -5.85 -0.77 -0.46
C GLY A 81 -6.79 -0.40 -1.62
N VAL A 82 -6.67 -1.06 -2.76
CA VAL A 82 -7.53 -0.78 -3.94
C VAL A 82 -9.01 -0.97 -3.64
N PHE A 83 -9.34 -1.91 -2.78
CA PHE A 83 -10.72 -2.29 -2.42
C PHE A 83 -11.25 -1.59 -1.16
N ASP A 84 -10.48 -0.66 -0.54
CA ASP A 84 -10.87 -0.02 0.73
C ASP A 84 -12.20 0.74 0.63
N SER A 85 -12.61 1.18 -0.58
CA SER A 85 -13.92 1.79 -0.81
C SER A 85 -15.10 0.80 -0.76
N LEU A 86 -14.84 -0.49 -0.96
CA LEU A 86 -15.85 -1.55 -0.85
C LEU A 86 -15.84 -2.18 0.54
N LYS A 87 -14.66 -2.38 1.10
CA LYS A 87 -14.45 -3.04 2.38
C LYS A 87 -13.13 -2.61 2.99
N GLN A 88 -13.19 -1.96 4.14
CA GLN A 88 -12.00 -1.38 4.80
C GLN A 88 -11.07 -2.44 5.41
N ASN A 89 -11.61 -3.56 5.87
CA ASN A 89 -10.80 -4.63 6.46
C ASN A 89 -10.12 -5.47 5.36
N ARG A 90 -8.85 -5.20 5.09
CA ARG A 90 -8.05 -5.88 4.05
C ARG A 90 -7.85 -7.38 4.29
N ARG A 91 -7.84 -7.83 5.56
CA ARG A 91 -7.85 -9.28 5.87
C ARG A 91 -9.12 -9.94 5.33
N SER A 92 -10.27 -9.30 5.56
CA SER A 92 -11.55 -9.81 5.03
C SER A 92 -11.61 -9.75 3.50
N VAL A 93 -10.99 -8.73 2.88
CA VAL A 93 -10.84 -8.66 1.41
C VAL A 93 -10.02 -9.85 0.89
N ARG A 94 -8.86 -10.10 1.48
CA ARG A 94 -7.99 -11.23 1.09
C ARG A 94 -8.66 -12.59 1.33
N TRP A 95 -9.42 -12.72 2.41
CA TRP A 95 -10.21 -13.91 2.69
C TRP A 95 -11.24 -14.13 1.59
N GLU A 96 -12.02 -13.12 1.25
CA GLU A 96 -13.02 -13.17 0.18
C GLU A 96 -12.40 -13.52 -1.17
N ILE A 97 -11.29 -12.86 -1.55
CA ILE A 97 -10.52 -13.21 -2.75
C ILE A 97 -10.13 -14.70 -2.72
N GLY A 98 -9.65 -15.19 -1.56
CA GLY A 98 -9.25 -16.58 -1.38
C GLY A 98 -10.37 -17.57 -1.63
N LEU A 99 -11.52 -17.35 -1.03
CA LEU A 99 -12.69 -18.19 -1.18
C LEU A 99 -13.17 -18.23 -2.63
N ARG A 100 -13.32 -17.06 -3.26
CA ARG A 100 -13.82 -16.96 -4.63
C ARG A 100 -12.84 -17.53 -5.65
N TYR A 101 -11.54 -17.29 -5.45
CA TYR A 101 -10.51 -17.81 -6.34
C TYR A 101 -10.43 -19.33 -6.28
N HIS A 102 -10.56 -19.91 -5.08
CA HIS A 102 -10.58 -21.36 -4.89
C HIS A 102 -11.82 -21.98 -5.52
N ALA A 103 -12.99 -21.40 -5.30
CA ALA A 103 -14.24 -21.87 -5.92
C ALA A 103 -14.15 -21.85 -7.44
N ALA A 104 -13.62 -20.80 -8.04
CA ALA A 104 -13.45 -20.68 -9.49
C ALA A 104 -12.48 -21.71 -10.10
N THR A 105 -11.48 -22.17 -9.33
CA THR A 105 -10.50 -23.16 -9.81
C THR A 105 -10.99 -24.61 -9.69
N ILE A 106 -11.83 -24.91 -8.70
CA ILE A 106 -12.33 -26.27 -8.44
C ILE A 106 -13.64 -26.55 -9.18
N GLN A 107 -14.47 -25.55 -9.39
CA GLN A 107 -15.80 -25.70 -9.95
C GLN A 107 -15.99 -24.95 -11.25
N SER A 108 -15.73 -25.61 -12.36
CA SER A 108 -16.06 -25.07 -13.69
C SER A 108 -17.59 -24.99 -13.97
N SER A 109 -18.47 -25.44 -13.07
CA SER A 109 -19.88 -25.65 -13.40
C SER A 109 -20.94 -25.28 -12.37
N LEU A 110 -20.61 -24.93 -11.12
CA LEU A 110 -21.60 -24.51 -10.11
C LEU A 110 -21.09 -23.34 -9.28
N PRO A 111 -21.65 -22.13 -9.44
CA PRO A 111 -21.39 -21.03 -8.54
C PRO A 111 -22.02 -21.33 -7.18
N LEU A 112 -21.25 -21.87 -6.23
CA LEU A 112 -21.71 -21.97 -4.86
C LEU A 112 -21.62 -20.60 -4.20
N PRO A 113 -22.66 -20.18 -3.46
CA PRO A 113 -22.62 -18.93 -2.74
C PRO A 113 -21.55 -18.99 -1.64
N THR A 114 -20.52 -18.16 -1.74
CA THR A 114 -19.45 -18.03 -0.74
C THR A 114 -19.88 -17.20 0.47
N SER A 115 -21.12 -16.68 0.47
CA SER A 115 -21.65 -15.82 1.54
C SER A 115 -21.69 -16.50 2.92
N GLN A 116 -21.83 -17.83 2.96
CA GLN A 116 -21.84 -18.60 4.21
C GLN A 116 -20.46 -18.73 4.86
N ASP A 117 -19.39 -18.59 4.08
CA ASP A 117 -18.00 -18.72 4.53
C ASP A 117 -17.35 -17.36 4.83
N MET A 118 -18.10 -16.27 4.70
CA MET A 118 -17.63 -14.93 5.03
C MET A 118 -17.57 -14.74 6.54
N ILE A 119 -16.35 -14.63 7.05
CA ILE A 119 -16.07 -14.44 8.48
C ILE A 119 -15.71 -12.99 8.70
N ASP A 120 -16.20 -12.41 9.80
CA ASP A 120 -15.73 -11.09 10.25
C ASP A 120 -14.39 -11.25 10.95
N LEU A 121 -13.34 -10.85 10.26
CA LEU A 121 -11.96 -10.97 10.74
C LEU A 121 -11.55 -9.70 11.50
N ASN A 122 -10.77 -9.87 12.54
CA ASN A 122 -10.18 -8.73 13.24
C ASN A 122 -9.38 -7.87 12.26
N PRO A 123 -9.47 -6.52 12.35
CA PRO A 123 -8.72 -5.63 11.49
C PRO A 123 -7.21 -5.86 11.61
N THR A 124 -6.49 -5.58 10.54
CA THR A 124 -5.03 -5.68 10.52
C THR A 124 -4.44 -4.60 11.44
N PRO A 125 -3.50 -4.94 12.34
CA PRO A 125 -2.79 -3.94 13.13
C PRO A 125 -2.04 -2.94 12.25
N ASP A 126 -1.92 -1.68 12.69
CA ASP A 126 -1.34 -0.58 11.92
C ASP A 126 0.08 -0.88 11.40
N MET A 127 0.91 -1.53 12.20
CA MET A 127 2.27 -1.90 11.79
C MET A 127 2.26 -2.94 10.67
N GLU A 128 1.42 -3.98 10.80
CA GLU A 128 1.28 -5.00 9.78
C GLU A 128 0.70 -4.41 8.49
N LEU A 129 -0.29 -3.52 8.62
CA LEU A 129 -0.87 -2.80 7.49
C LEU A 129 0.19 -1.97 6.75
N SER A 130 1.03 -1.23 7.49
CA SER A 130 2.12 -0.45 6.90
C SER A 130 3.15 -1.32 6.17
N ILE A 131 3.46 -2.51 6.70
CA ILE A 131 4.36 -3.47 6.05
C ILE A 131 3.74 -3.99 4.76
N GLN A 132 2.46 -4.37 4.79
CA GLN A 132 1.73 -4.85 3.61
C GLN A 132 1.68 -3.78 2.50
N GLU A 133 1.34 -2.53 2.86
CA GLU A 133 1.36 -1.41 1.93
C GLU A 133 2.75 -1.21 1.29
N TYR A 134 3.80 -1.21 2.11
CA TYR A 134 5.16 -1.05 1.60
C TYR A 134 5.57 -2.20 0.68
N GLN A 135 5.18 -3.42 1.02
CA GLN A 135 5.44 -4.59 0.17
C GLN A 135 4.70 -4.53 -1.16
N ALA A 136 3.46 -4.02 -1.17
CA ALA A 136 2.62 -3.94 -2.36
C ALA A 136 2.93 -2.72 -3.23
N LEU A 137 3.27 -1.58 -2.64
CA LEU A 137 3.42 -0.29 -3.32
C LEU A 137 4.87 0.23 -3.39
N GLY A 138 5.78 -0.26 -2.53
CA GLY A 138 7.11 0.31 -2.34
C GLY A 138 7.12 1.65 -1.59
N LEU A 139 5.99 2.07 -1.05
CA LEU A 139 5.81 3.27 -0.23
C LEU A 139 4.56 3.14 0.65
N ASN A 140 4.47 3.96 1.69
CA ASN A 140 3.29 4.02 2.55
C ASN A 140 2.54 5.33 2.30
N PRO A 141 1.35 5.30 1.64
CA PRO A 141 0.55 6.49 1.43
C PRO A 141 -0.04 7.07 2.71
N SER A 142 -0.45 6.22 3.66
CA SER A 142 -1.12 6.63 4.89
C SER A 142 -0.17 7.37 5.83
N LYS A 143 0.83 6.70 6.36
CA LYS A 143 1.82 7.28 7.29
C LYS A 143 3.15 6.54 7.20
N HIS A 144 4.22 7.22 7.60
CA HIS A 144 5.54 6.63 7.62
C HIS A 144 5.61 5.47 8.63
N ILE A 145 6.35 4.40 8.31
CA ILE A 145 6.46 3.22 9.17
C ILE A 145 7.01 3.57 10.57
N MET A 146 7.91 4.56 10.66
CA MET A 146 8.46 5.02 11.93
C MET A 146 7.41 5.61 12.87
N ALA A 147 6.33 6.20 12.34
CA ALA A 147 5.22 6.69 13.16
C ALA A 147 4.52 5.59 13.97
N ASN A 148 4.56 4.34 13.50
CA ASN A 148 3.95 3.20 14.21
C ASN A 148 4.83 2.68 15.36
N VAL A 149 6.11 3.01 15.36
CA VAL A 149 7.06 2.55 16.40
C VAL A 149 7.55 3.67 17.30
N ARG A 150 7.26 4.93 16.97
CA ARG A 150 7.77 6.11 17.70
C ARG A 150 7.47 6.04 19.20
N ASP A 151 6.24 5.73 19.55
CA ASP A 151 5.79 5.67 20.94
C ASP A 151 6.45 4.52 21.75
N ASN A 152 7.01 3.52 21.07
CA ASN A 152 7.71 2.39 21.67
C ASN A 152 9.23 2.61 21.76
N LEU A 153 9.75 3.72 21.25
CA LEU A 153 11.16 4.05 21.34
C LEU A 153 11.50 4.62 22.70
N SER A 154 12.75 4.44 23.14
CA SER A 154 13.25 4.98 24.41
C SER A 154 13.14 6.51 24.45
N SER A 155 12.91 7.06 25.62
CA SER A 155 12.98 8.51 25.84
C SER A 155 14.37 9.04 25.49
N GLY A 156 14.43 10.17 24.79
CA GLY A 156 15.69 10.81 24.38
C GLY A 156 16.12 10.50 22.94
N ILE A 157 15.32 9.77 22.15
CA ILE A 157 15.57 9.60 20.71
C ILE A 157 15.07 10.83 19.97
N THR A 158 16.01 11.55 19.35
CA THR A 158 15.79 12.75 18.56
C THR A 158 15.21 12.40 17.17
N ASN A 159 14.20 13.12 16.73
CA ASN A 159 13.69 13.01 15.37
C ASN A 159 14.39 13.98 14.39
N SER A 160 14.15 13.82 13.09
CA SER A 160 14.79 14.65 12.06
C SER A 160 14.41 16.12 12.14
N GLU A 161 13.19 16.46 12.59
CA GLU A 161 12.74 17.84 12.79
C GLU A 161 13.46 18.51 13.97
N GLN A 162 13.57 17.82 15.09
CA GLN A 162 14.26 18.29 16.28
C GLN A 162 15.77 18.51 16.04
N LEU A 163 16.38 17.66 15.20
CA LEU A 163 17.81 17.71 14.90
C LEU A 163 18.23 19.08 14.37
N ILE A 164 17.38 19.78 13.62
CA ILE A 164 17.68 21.09 13.02
C ILE A 164 17.95 22.16 14.08
N SER A 165 17.36 22.01 15.28
CA SER A 165 17.46 22.99 16.38
C SER A 165 18.57 22.67 17.39
N ILE A 166 19.25 21.54 17.24
CA ILE A 166 20.29 21.10 18.18
C ILE A 166 21.62 21.80 17.86
N ALA A 167 22.33 22.24 18.88
CA ALA A 167 23.62 22.89 18.73
C ALA A 167 24.67 21.94 18.15
N ASP A 168 25.57 22.49 17.30
CA ASP A 168 26.66 21.73 16.71
C ASP A 168 27.57 21.13 17.79
N GLY A 169 28.02 19.89 17.53
CA GLY A 169 28.84 19.11 18.48
C GLY A 169 28.05 18.39 19.59
N THR A 170 26.72 18.51 19.62
CA THR A 170 25.89 17.77 20.59
C THR A 170 25.74 16.30 20.17
N GLU A 171 25.97 15.39 21.09
CA GLU A 171 25.72 13.97 20.87
C GLU A 171 24.22 13.66 20.88
N VAL A 172 23.72 13.00 19.85
CA VAL A 172 22.31 12.66 19.68
C VAL A 172 22.12 11.19 19.33
N THR A 173 21.01 10.62 19.79
CA THR A 173 20.56 9.29 19.36
C THR A 173 19.36 9.44 18.45
N MET A 174 19.43 8.86 17.25
CA MET A 174 18.36 8.91 16.26
C MET A 174 17.87 7.50 15.91
N ALA A 175 16.59 7.40 15.60
CA ALA A 175 16.01 6.20 15.02
C ALA A 175 15.29 6.55 13.71
N GLY A 176 15.51 5.75 12.67
CA GLY A 176 14.90 5.95 11.37
C GLY A 176 14.99 4.70 10.49
N LEU A 177 14.24 4.70 9.40
CA LEU A 177 14.29 3.69 8.35
C LEU A 177 15.52 3.93 7.47
N VAL A 178 16.35 2.92 7.27
CA VAL A 178 17.49 3.00 6.35
C VAL A 178 16.97 2.91 4.91
N ILE A 179 16.88 4.04 4.23
CA ILE A 179 16.43 4.11 2.83
C ILE A 179 17.56 3.97 1.82
N ARG A 180 18.79 4.24 2.23
CA ARG A 180 19.96 4.13 1.37
C ARG A 180 21.21 3.78 2.16
N ARG A 181 21.96 2.81 1.66
CA ARG A 181 23.29 2.47 2.14
C ARG A 181 24.28 2.58 0.99
N GLN A 182 25.34 3.35 1.17
CA GLN A 182 26.40 3.55 0.17
C GLN A 182 27.75 3.23 0.77
N ARG A 183 28.58 2.55 -0.02
CA ARG A 183 29.99 2.32 0.31
C ARG A 183 30.84 2.80 -0.88
N PRO A 184 31.11 4.11 -0.97
CA PRO A 184 32.03 4.63 -1.99
C PRO A 184 33.41 3.99 -1.81
N LYS A 185 34.28 4.15 -2.80
CA LYS A 185 35.64 3.61 -2.73
C LYS A 185 36.33 4.12 -1.47
N GLY A 186 36.53 3.23 -0.47
CA GLY A 186 37.07 3.58 0.83
C GLY A 186 36.49 2.77 1.99
N LYS A 187 36.83 3.17 3.23
CA LYS A 187 36.40 2.49 4.46
C LYS A 187 35.06 3.03 5.02
N ALA A 188 34.60 4.18 4.50
CA ALA A 188 33.39 4.82 4.99
C ALA A 188 32.12 4.15 4.46
N VAL A 189 31.11 4.03 5.31
CA VAL A 189 29.76 3.61 4.94
C VAL A 189 28.82 4.78 5.24
N PHE A 190 28.05 5.21 4.24
CA PHE A 190 27.04 6.23 4.38
C PHE A 190 25.67 5.57 4.48
N LEU A 191 24.91 5.94 5.50
CA LEU A 191 23.53 5.53 5.71
C LEU A 191 22.64 6.77 5.61
N THR A 192 21.59 6.69 4.82
CA THR A 192 20.52 7.69 4.83
C THR A 192 19.37 7.12 5.64
N LEU A 193 19.02 7.82 6.70
CA LEU A 193 17.87 7.51 7.55
C LEU A 193 16.71 8.44 7.18
N GLU A 194 15.51 7.91 7.23
CA GLU A 194 14.27 8.66 7.07
C GLU A 194 13.33 8.33 8.22
N ASP A 195 12.70 9.32 8.79
CA ASP A 195 11.65 9.16 9.79
C ASP A 195 10.34 9.80 9.33
N GLU A 196 9.34 9.87 10.20
CA GLU A 196 8.02 10.42 9.88
C GLU A 196 8.02 11.92 9.59
N TYR A 197 9.11 12.62 9.88
CA TYR A 197 9.27 14.07 9.65
C TYR A 197 10.13 14.39 8.42
N GLY A 198 10.98 13.44 7.94
CA GLY A 198 11.75 13.65 6.71
C GLY A 198 13.11 12.96 6.59
#